data_ea2fc69969c352c66c26abb23124aec4
#
_entry.id   ea2fc69969c352c66c26abb23124aec4
#
_cell.length_a   1.000
_cell.length_b   1.000
_cell.length_c   1.000
_cell.angle_alpha   90.00
_cell.angle_beta   90.00
_cell.angle_gamma   90.00
#
_symmetry.space_group_name_H-M   'P 1'
#
loop_
_entity.id
_entity.type
_entity.pdbx_description
1 polymer ?
#
loop_
_entity_poly.entity_id
_entity_poly.type
_entity_poly.pdbx_seq_one_letter_code
_entity_poly.pdbx_strand_id
1 'polypeptide(L)'
;MAVPVSWAIAFTVCGAVACLAAALAFLGLAQVRLAGPAAIERDGLATGMRAPAWSLRDSAGVVHTSPPLLSLQLVVFADHSLKSFPSVAEGLREVLASGEPVEVVLLLKQPNPVAEPVLAELGLSAVSVLQGSPALYADYNVRVGPFLIFVDSAGLVRSSSLVNHSWQVAKLHQLARLPVATAQR
;
A
#
# COMPACT_ATOMS: atom_id res chain seq x y z
N MET A 1 -65.06 24.23 19.25
CA MET A 1 -63.90 25.11 19.51
C MET A 1 -63.09 25.17 18.18
N ALA A 2 -63.09 26.36 17.57
CA ALA A 2 -62.36 26.60 16.33
C ALA A 2 -60.88 26.92 16.65
N VAL A 3 -59.93 26.18 16.10
CA VAL A 3 -58.51 26.50 16.24
C VAL A 3 -58.23 27.83 15.56
N PRO A 4 -57.66 28.84 16.26
CA PRO A 4 -57.39 30.13 15.65
C PRO A 4 -56.47 29.99 14.45
N VAL A 5 -56.76 30.69 13.36
CA VAL A 5 -56.05 30.59 12.05
C VAL A 5 -54.53 30.79 12.19
N SER A 6 -54.13 31.59 13.18
CA SER A 6 -52.70 31.81 13.51
C SER A 6 -51.94 30.54 13.89
N TRP A 7 -52.56 29.62 14.61
CA TRP A 7 -51.94 28.33 14.97
C TRP A 7 -51.85 27.38 13.77
N ALA A 8 -52.84 27.38 12.90
CA ALA A 8 -52.80 26.58 11.68
C ALA A 8 -51.64 27.01 10.77
N ILE A 9 -51.42 28.31 10.60
CA ILE A 9 -50.30 28.87 9.83
C ILE A 9 -48.96 28.49 10.48
N ALA A 10 -48.83 28.62 11.80
CA ALA A 10 -47.60 28.28 12.52
C ALA A 10 -47.23 26.79 12.35
N PHE A 11 -48.19 25.87 12.46
CA PHE A 11 -47.95 24.44 12.26
C PHE A 11 -47.56 24.10 10.82
N THR A 12 -48.18 24.77 9.84
CA THR A 12 -47.84 24.55 8.43
C THR A 12 -46.43 25.02 8.11
N VAL A 13 -46.01 26.17 8.62
CA VAL A 13 -44.66 26.71 8.43
C VAL A 13 -43.61 25.80 9.12
N CYS A 14 -43.84 25.39 10.37
CA CYS A 14 -42.95 24.50 11.08
C CYS A 14 -42.81 23.12 10.37
N GLY A 15 -43.93 22.58 9.87
CA GLY A 15 -43.91 21.33 9.10
C GLY A 15 -43.11 21.44 7.80
N ALA A 16 -43.28 22.54 7.07
CA ALA A 16 -42.52 22.81 5.84
C ALA A 16 -41.02 22.95 6.10
N VAL A 17 -40.62 23.66 7.16
CA VAL A 17 -39.22 23.83 7.56
C VAL A 17 -38.60 22.47 7.98
N ALA A 18 -39.33 21.66 8.75
CA ALA A 18 -38.88 20.35 9.16
C ALA A 18 -38.68 19.39 7.96
N CYS A 19 -39.62 19.39 7.00
CA CYS A 19 -39.50 18.62 5.77
C CYS A 19 -38.30 19.06 4.92
N LEU A 20 -38.06 20.36 4.79
CA LEU A 20 -36.92 20.89 4.06
C LEU A 20 -35.61 20.51 4.73
N ALA A 21 -35.52 20.61 6.04
CA ALA A 21 -34.34 20.21 6.79
C ALA A 21 -34.06 18.71 6.65
N ALA A 22 -35.09 17.86 6.71
CA ALA A 22 -34.96 16.41 6.50
C ALA A 22 -34.52 16.09 5.06
N ALA A 23 -35.05 16.77 4.05
CA ALA A 23 -34.66 16.61 2.67
C ALA A 23 -33.18 17.00 2.43
N LEU A 24 -32.73 18.12 3.00
CA LEU A 24 -31.34 18.57 2.92
C LEU A 24 -30.39 17.62 3.63
N ALA A 25 -30.76 17.09 4.80
CA ALA A 25 -29.97 16.08 5.52
C ALA A 25 -29.90 14.78 4.72
N PHE A 26 -30.99 14.37 4.09
CA PHE A 26 -31.00 13.17 3.25
C PHE A 26 -30.15 13.32 1.98
N LEU A 27 -30.21 14.49 1.33
CA LEU A 27 -29.36 14.82 0.19
C LEU A 27 -27.87 14.87 0.58
N GLY A 28 -27.55 15.45 1.75
CA GLY A 28 -26.19 15.45 2.28
C GLY A 28 -25.66 14.05 2.55
N LEU A 29 -26.47 13.18 3.18
CA LEU A 29 -26.13 11.77 3.41
C LEU A 29 -26.02 10.97 2.10
N ALA A 30 -26.85 11.26 1.11
CA ALA A 30 -26.79 10.63 -0.21
C ALA A 30 -25.51 11.04 -0.97
N GLN A 31 -25.10 12.31 -0.88
CA GLN A 31 -23.84 12.78 -1.46
C GLN A 31 -22.61 12.16 -0.78
N VAL A 32 -22.63 11.97 0.54
CA VAL A 32 -21.56 11.24 1.26
C VAL A 32 -21.51 9.76 0.88
N ARG A 33 -22.64 9.15 0.53
CA ARG A 33 -22.68 7.75 0.05
C ARG A 33 -22.31 7.61 -1.43
N LEU A 34 -22.60 8.64 -2.25
CA LEU A 34 -22.25 8.68 -3.68
C LEU A 34 -20.83 9.18 -3.93
N ALA A 35 -20.31 10.06 -3.10
CA ALA A 35 -18.87 10.17 -2.87
C ALA A 35 -18.50 8.87 -2.17
N GLY A 36 -18.20 7.83 -2.95
CA GLY A 36 -17.59 6.62 -2.43
C GLY A 36 -16.48 7.01 -1.46
N PRO A 37 -16.04 6.14 -0.52
CA PRO A 37 -15.01 6.53 0.44
C PRO A 37 -13.97 7.27 -0.36
N ALA A 38 -13.80 8.57 -0.07
CA ALA A 38 -12.77 9.39 -0.70
C ALA A 38 -11.56 8.47 -0.68
N ALA A 39 -11.08 8.08 -1.86
CA ALA A 39 -10.00 7.12 -1.92
C ALA A 39 -8.94 7.77 -1.07
N ILE A 40 -8.86 7.36 0.19
CA ILE A 40 -7.73 7.72 1.04
C ILE A 40 -6.60 7.28 0.14
N GLU A 41 -5.86 8.22 -0.43
CA GLU A 41 -4.73 7.92 -1.29
C GLU A 41 -3.81 7.06 -0.46
N ARG A 42 -4.07 5.75 -0.51
CA ARG A 42 -3.25 4.76 0.18
C ARG A 42 -1.93 4.77 -0.53
N ASP A 43 -0.87 4.96 0.23
CA ASP A 43 0.45 4.71 -0.32
C ASP A 43 0.51 3.29 -0.90
N GLY A 44 1.25 3.16 -2.00
CA GLY A 44 1.41 1.91 -2.70
C GLY A 44 0.31 1.59 -3.73
N LEU A 45 0.55 0.55 -4.48
CA LEU A 45 -0.36 0.03 -5.48
C LEU A 45 -1.34 -0.96 -4.85
N ALA A 46 -2.58 -0.97 -5.30
CA ALA A 46 -3.58 -1.92 -4.83
C ALA A 46 -3.28 -3.35 -5.36
N THR A 47 -3.68 -4.36 -4.58
CA THR A 47 -3.61 -5.77 -4.99
C THR A 47 -4.35 -5.98 -6.31
N GLY A 48 -3.73 -6.72 -7.23
CA GLY A 48 -4.23 -6.99 -8.57
C GLY A 48 -3.87 -5.91 -9.60
N MET A 49 -3.33 -4.77 -9.21
CA MET A 49 -2.81 -3.79 -10.16
C MET A 49 -1.49 -4.29 -10.77
N ARG A 50 -1.19 -3.82 -11.97
CA ARG A 50 0.10 -4.08 -12.62
C ARG A 50 1.16 -3.20 -11.99
N ALA A 51 2.25 -3.82 -11.54
CA ALA A 51 3.43 -3.11 -11.05
C ALA A 51 4.18 -2.45 -12.22
N PRO A 52 4.81 -1.29 -12.00
CA PRO A 52 5.71 -0.68 -12.95
C PRO A 52 6.85 -1.62 -13.34
N ALA A 53 7.19 -1.66 -14.62
CA ALA A 53 8.33 -2.42 -15.11
C ALA A 53 9.60 -1.59 -14.98
N TRP A 54 10.66 -2.22 -14.47
CA TRP A 54 11.97 -1.57 -14.37
C TRP A 54 13.10 -2.60 -14.52
N SER A 55 14.29 -2.08 -14.82
CA SER A 55 15.53 -2.84 -14.87
C SER A 55 16.62 -1.99 -14.21
N LEU A 56 17.17 -2.46 -13.11
CA LEU A 56 18.20 -1.78 -12.33
C LEU A 56 19.39 -2.71 -12.09
N ARG A 57 20.55 -2.11 -11.85
CA ARG A 57 21.78 -2.87 -11.49
C ARG A 57 22.10 -2.66 -10.02
N ASP A 58 22.55 -3.72 -9.38
CA ASP A 58 23.15 -3.62 -8.05
C ASP A 58 24.63 -3.17 -8.12
N SER A 59 25.27 -3.07 -6.97
CA SER A 59 26.68 -2.70 -6.85
C SER A 59 27.64 -3.70 -7.48
N ALA A 60 27.26 -4.97 -7.59
CA ALA A 60 28.02 -6.02 -8.26
C ALA A 60 27.80 -6.04 -9.78
N GLY A 61 26.92 -5.17 -10.32
CA GLY A 61 26.58 -5.09 -11.73
C GLY A 61 25.53 -6.10 -12.19
N VAL A 62 24.94 -6.87 -11.27
CA VAL A 62 23.84 -7.80 -11.59
C VAL A 62 22.59 -7.02 -11.93
N VAL A 63 21.90 -7.43 -12.98
CA VAL A 63 20.65 -6.79 -13.42
C VAL A 63 19.48 -7.45 -12.75
N HIS A 64 18.69 -6.64 -12.07
CA HIS A 64 17.40 -7.01 -11.47
C HIS A 64 16.26 -6.37 -12.26
N THR A 65 15.17 -7.09 -12.42
CA THR A 65 14.00 -6.61 -13.19
C THR A 65 12.72 -6.80 -12.40
N SER A 66 11.75 -5.93 -12.63
CA SER A 66 10.38 -6.16 -12.21
C SER A 66 9.47 -6.01 -13.44
N PRO A 67 8.55 -6.97 -13.67
CA PRO A 67 8.32 -8.18 -12.87
C PRO A 67 9.48 -9.17 -12.97
N PRO A 68 9.62 -10.07 -11.96
CA PRO A 68 10.63 -11.14 -12.00
C PRO A 68 10.23 -12.20 -13.03
N LEU A 69 11.24 -12.88 -13.63
CA LEU A 69 10.97 -13.86 -14.67
C LEU A 69 10.36 -15.17 -14.13
N LEU A 70 10.75 -15.64 -12.95
CA LEU A 70 10.43 -16.99 -12.47
C LEU A 70 9.96 -17.09 -11.02
N SER A 71 9.89 -16.00 -10.26
CA SER A 71 9.60 -16.04 -8.83
C SER A 71 8.73 -14.89 -8.37
N LEU A 72 8.30 -14.96 -7.14
CA LEU A 72 7.71 -13.85 -6.42
C LEU A 72 8.84 -12.87 -6.06
N GLN A 73 8.63 -11.58 -6.29
CA GLN A 73 9.56 -10.52 -5.92
C GLN A 73 8.98 -9.70 -4.79
N LEU A 74 9.78 -9.46 -3.76
CA LEU A 74 9.49 -8.51 -2.71
C LEU A 74 10.31 -7.24 -2.94
N VAL A 75 9.62 -6.17 -3.29
CA VAL A 75 10.20 -4.83 -3.45
C VAL A 75 10.04 -4.08 -2.13
N VAL A 76 11.15 -3.73 -1.51
CA VAL A 76 11.22 -3.02 -0.23
C VAL A 76 11.66 -1.58 -0.47
N PHE A 77 10.79 -0.64 -0.22
CA PHE A 77 11.08 0.79 -0.25
C PHE A 77 11.41 1.24 1.18
N ALA A 78 12.67 1.32 1.51
CA ALA A 78 13.09 1.69 2.86
C ALA A 78 14.46 2.36 2.85
N ASP A 79 14.73 3.08 3.93
CA ASP A 79 16.06 3.48 4.34
C ASP A 79 16.42 2.68 5.61
N HIS A 80 17.61 2.08 5.64
CA HIS A 80 18.09 1.30 6.77
C HIS A 80 18.25 2.13 8.05
N SER A 81 18.32 3.46 7.95
CA SER A 81 18.38 4.39 9.08
C SER A 81 17.04 4.57 9.82
N LEU A 82 15.93 4.06 9.25
CA LEU A 82 14.62 4.13 9.90
C LEU A 82 14.59 3.30 11.19
N LYS A 83 14.06 3.87 12.27
CA LYS A 83 13.98 3.19 13.58
C LYS A 83 13.24 1.85 13.55
N SER A 84 12.29 1.69 12.65
CA SER A 84 11.53 0.45 12.46
C SER A 84 12.27 -0.58 11.61
N PHE A 85 13.35 -0.20 10.91
CA PHE A 85 14.02 -1.08 9.97
C PHE A 85 14.57 -2.38 10.61
N PRO A 86 15.15 -2.40 11.81
CA PRO A 86 15.60 -3.65 12.44
C PRO A 86 14.47 -4.67 12.63
N SER A 87 13.27 -4.23 13.01
CA SER A 87 12.11 -5.12 13.13
C SER A 87 11.62 -5.60 11.77
N VAL A 88 11.66 -4.75 10.74
CA VAL A 88 11.35 -5.16 9.36
C VAL A 88 12.38 -6.16 8.85
N ALA A 89 13.67 -5.94 9.12
CA ALA A 89 14.77 -6.84 8.77
C ALA A 89 14.58 -8.26 9.34
N GLU A 90 14.08 -8.37 10.57
CA GLU A 90 13.69 -9.65 11.16
C GLU A 90 12.63 -10.38 10.30
N GLY A 91 11.56 -9.69 9.91
CA GLY A 91 10.54 -10.27 9.05
C GLY A 91 11.07 -10.62 7.64
N LEU A 92 11.99 -9.84 7.08
CA LEU A 92 12.64 -10.16 5.81
C LEU A 92 13.47 -11.45 5.91
N ARG A 93 14.18 -11.65 7.04
CA ARG A 93 14.90 -12.93 7.29
C ARG A 93 13.96 -14.12 7.33
N GLU A 94 12.80 -13.97 7.96
CA GLU A 94 11.78 -15.03 7.97
C GLU A 94 11.29 -15.37 6.55
N VAL A 95 11.08 -14.36 5.70
CA VAL A 95 10.71 -14.57 4.29
C VAL A 95 11.82 -15.32 3.55
N LEU A 96 13.09 -14.89 3.69
CA LEU A 96 14.23 -15.56 3.06
C LEU A 96 14.43 -16.99 3.57
N ALA A 97 14.17 -17.24 4.86
CA ALA A 97 14.28 -18.56 5.49
C ALA A 97 13.10 -19.49 5.17
N SER A 98 12.03 -19.00 4.56
CA SER A 98 10.83 -19.80 4.26
C SER A 98 11.05 -20.92 3.26
N GLY A 99 12.18 -20.92 2.55
CA GLY A 99 12.51 -21.88 1.49
C GLY A 99 11.75 -21.65 0.18
N GLU A 100 10.95 -20.59 0.09
CA GLU A 100 10.25 -20.22 -1.13
C GLU A 100 11.14 -19.36 -2.04
N PRO A 101 11.00 -19.48 -3.36
CA PRO A 101 11.78 -18.69 -4.31
C PRO A 101 11.24 -17.24 -4.36
N VAL A 102 11.63 -16.43 -3.38
CA VAL A 102 11.30 -15.00 -3.31
C VAL A 102 12.58 -14.20 -3.53
N GLU A 103 12.59 -13.39 -4.58
CA GLU A 103 13.64 -12.39 -4.78
C GLU A 103 13.32 -11.18 -3.90
N VAL A 104 14.26 -10.77 -3.04
CA VAL A 104 14.09 -9.60 -2.19
C VAL A 104 15.04 -8.50 -2.65
N VAL A 105 14.48 -7.35 -3.03
CA VAL A 105 15.21 -6.17 -3.46
C VAL A 105 14.89 -4.98 -2.55
N LEU A 106 15.93 -4.28 -2.09
CA LEU A 106 15.81 -3.05 -1.35
C LEU A 106 16.05 -1.87 -2.29
N LEU A 107 15.04 -1.04 -2.48
CA LEU A 107 15.14 0.20 -3.25
C LEU A 107 15.46 1.37 -2.31
N LEU A 108 16.61 1.98 -2.52
CA LEU A 108 17.03 3.20 -1.85
C LEU A 108 16.69 4.42 -2.71
N LYS A 109 16.15 5.45 -2.09
CA LYS A 109 15.85 6.71 -2.77
C LYS A 109 17.11 7.50 -3.15
N GLN A 110 18.17 7.31 -2.37
CA GLN A 110 19.50 7.91 -2.60
C GLN A 110 20.58 6.86 -2.43
N PRO A 111 21.71 6.99 -3.14
CA PRO A 111 22.83 6.10 -2.96
C PRO A 111 23.29 6.09 -1.49
N ASN A 112 23.48 4.91 -0.94
CA ASN A 112 23.99 4.79 0.42
C ASN A 112 25.02 3.65 0.48
N PRO A 113 26.33 3.97 0.51
CA PRO A 113 27.41 2.98 0.46
C PRO A 113 27.48 2.10 1.72
N VAL A 114 26.84 2.52 2.81
CA VAL A 114 26.81 1.71 4.05
C VAL A 114 25.58 0.80 4.14
N ALA A 115 24.68 0.84 3.19
CA ALA A 115 23.47 0.03 3.23
C ALA A 115 23.78 -1.48 3.18
N GLU A 116 24.65 -1.92 2.26
CA GLU A 116 25.03 -3.34 2.14
C GLU A 116 25.73 -3.87 3.39
N PRO A 117 26.76 -3.20 3.97
CA PRO A 117 27.32 -3.61 5.25
C PRO A 117 26.30 -3.74 6.37
N VAL A 118 25.40 -2.78 6.51
CA VAL A 118 24.33 -2.81 7.53
C VAL A 118 23.37 -3.99 7.30
N LEU A 119 22.98 -4.25 6.05
CA LEU A 119 22.16 -5.41 5.72
C LEU A 119 22.87 -6.73 6.05
N ALA A 120 24.17 -6.82 5.79
CA ALA A 120 24.96 -8.00 6.14
C ALA A 120 25.00 -8.24 7.65
N GLU A 121 25.19 -7.19 8.45
CA GLU A 121 25.12 -7.26 9.92
C GLU A 121 23.73 -7.69 10.42
N LEU A 122 22.67 -7.30 9.70
CA LEU A 122 21.30 -7.73 9.98
C LEU A 122 20.96 -9.12 9.44
N GLY A 123 21.92 -9.85 8.85
CA GLY A 123 21.71 -11.19 8.29
C GLY A 123 20.89 -11.18 6.97
N LEU A 124 20.95 -10.08 6.22
CA LEU A 124 20.23 -9.86 4.97
C LEU A 124 21.16 -9.80 3.74
N SER A 125 22.27 -10.52 3.75
CA SER A 125 23.25 -10.54 2.64
C SER A 125 22.67 -11.04 1.31
N ALA A 126 21.53 -11.73 1.33
CA ALA A 126 20.80 -12.18 0.15
C ALA A 126 19.87 -11.12 -0.46
N VAL A 127 19.75 -9.94 0.18
CA VAL A 127 18.94 -8.84 -0.31
C VAL A 127 19.77 -7.97 -1.24
N SER A 128 19.31 -7.78 -2.47
CA SER A 128 19.98 -6.90 -3.42
C SER A 128 19.62 -5.44 -3.16
N VAL A 129 20.64 -4.59 -3.06
CA VAL A 129 20.45 -3.15 -2.85
C VAL A 129 20.48 -2.42 -4.19
N LEU A 130 19.42 -1.72 -4.50
CA LEU A 130 19.25 -1.00 -5.75
C LEU A 130 18.95 0.47 -5.50
N GLN A 131 19.34 1.31 -6.43
CA GLN A 131 18.97 2.71 -6.40
C GLN A 131 17.72 2.95 -7.25
N GLY A 132 16.63 3.32 -6.59
CA GLY A 132 15.39 3.73 -7.26
C GLY A 132 15.40 5.22 -7.61
N SER A 133 14.88 5.56 -8.80
CA SER A 133 14.66 6.95 -9.17
C SER A 133 13.44 7.53 -8.43
N PRO A 134 13.35 8.88 -8.27
CA PRO A 134 12.13 9.52 -7.76
C PRO A 134 10.88 9.17 -8.56
N ALA A 135 11.01 9.00 -9.90
CA ALA A 135 9.92 8.58 -10.76
C ALA A 135 9.43 7.18 -10.40
N LEU A 136 10.34 6.23 -10.14
CA LEU A 136 9.99 4.87 -9.76
C LEU A 136 9.20 4.84 -8.43
N TYR A 137 9.59 5.67 -7.45
CA TYR A 137 8.83 5.81 -6.20
C TYR A 137 7.43 6.38 -6.46
N ALA A 138 7.30 7.36 -7.36
CA ALA A 138 6.02 7.93 -7.75
C ALA A 138 5.14 6.90 -8.49
N ASP A 139 5.73 6.12 -9.41
CA ASP A 139 5.03 5.08 -10.17
C ASP A 139 4.46 3.98 -9.26
N TYR A 140 5.17 3.64 -8.18
CA TYR A 140 4.67 2.75 -7.14
C TYR A 140 3.77 3.44 -6.10
N ASN A 141 3.57 4.76 -6.22
CA ASN A 141 2.85 5.60 -5.27
C ASN A 141 3.36 5.44 -3.83
N VAL A 142 4.69 5.36 -3.63
CA VAL A 142 5.32 5.21 -2.32
C VAL A 142 5.90 6.54 -1.88
N ARG A 143 5.36 7.10 -0.80
CA ARG A 143 5.79 8.39 -0.20
C ARG A 143 6.54 8.21 1.11
N VAL A 144 6.17 7.18 1.86
CA VAL A 144 6.72 6.87 3.18
C VAL A 144 7.22 5.42 3.22
N GLY A 145 8.18 5.14 4.09
CA GLY A 145 8.76 3.82 4.28
C GLY A 145 8.94 3.47 5.76
N PRO A 146 9.18 2.22 6.04
CA PRO A 146 9.34 1.06 5.12
C PRO A 146 8.02 0.65 4.46
N PHE A 147 8.01 0.56 3.13
CA PHE A 147 6.86 0.10 2.36
C PHE A 147 7.23 -1.16 1.56
N LEU A 148 6.41 -2.19 1.63
CA LEU A 148 6.66 -3.48 1.01
C LEU A 148 5.60 -3.79 -0.04
N ILE A 149 6.06 -4.31 -1.18
CA ILE A 149 5.18 -4.72 -2.29
C ILE A 149 5.64 -6.08 -2.80
N PHE A 150 4.75 -7.06 -2.79
CA PHE A 150 4.96 -8.34 -3.45
C PHE A 150 4.41 -8.28 -4.87
N VAL A 151 5.25 -8.66 -5.84
CA VAL A 151 4.93 -8.69 -7.28
C VAL A 151 5.15 -10.11 -7.80
N ASP A 152 4.19 -10.65 -8.53
CA ASP A 152 4.33 -11.98 -9.15
C ASP A 152 4.99 -11.91 -10.54
N SER A 153 5.25 -13.08 -11.12
CA SER A 153 5.85 -13.20 -12.46
C SER A 153 4.98 -12.64 -13.59
N ALA A 154 3.67 -12.48 -13.36
CA ALA A 154 2.79 -11.79 -14.31
C ALA A 154 2.84 -10.26 -14.18
N GLY A 155 3.60 -9.75 -13.21
CA GLY A 155 3.71 -8.33 -12.90
C GLY A 155 2.52 -7.78 -12.13
N LEU A 156 1.77 -8.62 -11.43
CA LEU A 156 0.65 -8.17 -10.62
C LEU A 156 1.06 -8.02 -9.16
N VAL A 157 0.62 -6.94 -8.54
CA VAL A 157 0.76 -6.73 -7.10
C VAL A 157 -0.09 -7.75 -6.36
N ARG A 158 0.56 -8.56 -5.52
CA ARG A 158 -0.09 -9.61 -4.72
C ARG A 158 -0.48 -9.11 -3.33
N SER A 159 0.37 -8.30 -2.74
CA SER A 159 0.11 -7.61 -1.48
C SER A 159 1.00 -6.38 -1.37
N SER A 160 0.53 -5.35 -0.68
CA SER A 160 1.32 -4.13 -0.43
C SER A 160 0.89 -3.48 0.88
N SER A 161 1.85 -2.95 1.66
CA SER A 161 1.57 -2.17 2.86
C SER A 161 2.80 -1.43 3.38
N LEU A 162 2.52 -0.37 4.14
CA LEU A 162 3.47 0.20 5.09
C LEU A 162 3.68 -0.80 6.23
N VAL A 163 4.92 -1.03 6.63
CA VAL A 163 5.28 -1.98 7.70
C VAL A 163 6.22 -1.35 8.71
N ASN A 164 6.06 -1.70 9.98
CA ASN A 164 6.93 -1.25 11.08
C ASN A 164 7.37 -2.42 11.98
N HIS A 165 6.80 -3.61 11.76
CA HIS A 165 7.02 -4.78 12.60
C HIS A 165 7.19 -6.04 11.75
N SER A 166 7.98 -7.01 12.25
CA SER A 166 8.27 -8.29 11.57
C SER A 166 7.00 -9.07 11.21
N TRP A 167 6.02 -9.15 12.12
CA TRP A 167 4.78 -9.87 11.87
C TRP A 167 3.96 -9.32 10.68
N GLN A 168 4.09 -8.03 10.37
CA GLN A 168 3.42 -7.43 9.20
C GLN A 168 4.05 -7.93 7.90
N VAL A 169 5.37 -8.13 7.87
CA VAL A 169 6.08 -8.71 6.72
C VAL A 169 5.61 -10.14 6.49
N ALA A 170 5.57 -10.96 7.55
CA ALA A 170 5.08 -12.33 7.48
C ALA A 170 3.63 -12.41 6.98
N LYS A 171 2.76 -11.52 7.48
CA LYS A 171 1.37 -11.43 7.03
C LYS A 171 1.26 -11.05 5.55
N LEU A 172 2.05 -10.09 5.08
CA LEU A 172 2.06 -9.70 3.66
C LEU A 172 2.54 -10.85 2.78
N HIS A 173 3.56 -11.59 3.21
CA HIS A 173 4.05 -12.77 2.50
C HIS A 173 2.94 -13.85 2.40
N GLN A 174 2.24 -14.13 3.49
CA GLN A 174 1.08 -15.05 3.45
C GLN A 174 0.00 -14.59 2.47
N LEU A 175 -0.34 -13.29 2.48
CA LEU A 175 -1.33 -12.73 1.56
C LEU A 175 -0.90 -12.81 0.10
N ALA A 176 0.41 -12.61 -0.18
CA ALA A 176 0.95 -12.69 -1.53
C ALA A 176 0.81 -14.10 -2.15
N ARG A 177 0.72 -15.13 -1.34
CA ARG A 177 0.58 -16.54 -1.76
C ARG A 177 -0.87 -16.95 -2.04
N LEU A 178 -1.83 -16.20 -1.53
CA LEU A 178 -3.23 -16.53 -1.78
C LEU A 178 -3.57 -16.31 -3.26
N PRO A 179 -4.39 -17.17 -3.86
CA PRO A 179 -4.86 -16.92 -5.22
C PRO A 179 -5.60 -15.59 -5.26
N VAL A 180 -5.31 -14.76 -6.26
CA VAL A 180 -6.10 -13.54 -6.49
C VAL A 180 -7.53 -14.00 -6.80
N ALA A 181 -8.49 -13.66 -5.93
CA ALA A 181 -9.87 -13.85 -6.25
C ALA A 181 -10.15 -13.08 -7.54
N THR A 182 -10.30 -13.81 -8.64
CA THR A 182 -10.66 -13.21 -9.92
C THR A 182 -12.01 -12.54 -9.70
N ALA A 183 -12.05 -11.22 -9.63
CA ALA A 183 -13.30 -10.49 -9.61
C ALA A 183 -14.01 -10.88 -10.91
N GLN A 184 -14.99 -11.78 -10.80
CA GLN A 184 -15.89 -12.08 -11.91
C GLN A 184 -16.60 -10.77 -12.26
N ARG A 185 -16.35 -10.32 -13.48
CA ARG A 185 -17.09 -9.22 -14.12
C ARG A 185 -18.52 -9.66 -14.42
#